data_f3ee6249ccbd997876eb8c6fe900649c
#
_entry.id   f3ee6249ccbd997876eb8c6fe900649c
#
_cell.length_a   1.000
_cell.length_b   1.000
_cell.length_c   1.000
_cell.angle_alpha   90.00
_cell.angle_beta   90.00
_cell.angle_gamma   90.00
#
_symmetry.space_group_name_H-M   'P 1'
#
loop_
_entity.id
_entity.type
_entity.pdbx_description
1 polymer ?
#
loop_
_entity_poly.entity_id
_entity_poly.type
_entity_poly.pdbx_seq_one_letter_code
_entity_poly.pdbx_strand_id
1 'polypeptide(L)'
;MLLAIEQGNTNTLFAVHDGRSWIAQWRSATDASRTADEYGVWLSQLFSMQALSFSDIDACIISTVVPQSLFNLRNLSRRYLKAEPLVIGENA
;
A
#
# COMPACT_ATOMS: atom_id res chain seq x y z
N MET A 1 -1.80 -2.63 -12.69
CA MET A 1 -2.14 -3.46 -11.52
C MET A 1 -2.61 -2.59 -10.36
N LEU A 2 -3.30 -3.17 -9.41
CA LEU A 2 -3.82 -2.47 -8.23
C LEU A 2 -3.05 -2.88 -6.99
N LEU A 3 -2.66 -1.91 -6.16
CA LEU A 3 -2.21 -2.19 -4.80
C LEU A 3 -3.34 -1.88 -3.82
N ALA A 4 -3.72 -2.87 -3.02
CA ALA A 4 -4.69 -2.71 -1.95
C ALA A 4 -3.95 -2.72 -0.61
N ILE A 5 -4.21 -1.72 0.22
CA ILE A 5 -3.64 -1.61 1.57
C ILE A 5 -4.78 -1.67 2.56
N GLU A 6 -4.74 -2.67 3.44
CA GLU A 6 -5.73 -2.81 4.51
C GLU A 6 -5.01 -2.78 5.85
N GLN A 7 -5.26 -1.76 6.65
CA GLN A 7 -4.57 -1.59 7.91
C GLN A 7 -5.52 -1.70 9.09
N GLY A 8 -5.29 -2.73 9.90
CA GLY A 8 -5.91 -2.86 11.22
C GLY A 8 -4.99 -2.31 12.31
N ASN A 9 -5.43 -2.39 13.56
CA ASN A 9 -4.63 -1.90 14.69
C ASN A 9 -3.34 -2.68 14.91
N THR A 10 -3.31 -3.94 14.50
CA THR A 10 -2.17 -4.85 14.75
C THR A 10 -1.34 -5.11 13.50
N ASN A 11 -2.00 -5.33 12.37
CA ASN A 11 -1.34 -5.71 11.12
C ASN A 11 -1.78 -4.83 9.97
N THR A 12 -0.86 -4.60 9.03
CA THR A 12 -1.12 -3.94 7.76
C THR A 12 -0.87 -4.92 6.64
N LEU A 13 -1.87 -5.13 5.79
CA LEU A 13 -1.82 -6.04 4.66
C LEU A 13 -1.66 -5.26 3.37
N PHE A 14 -0.74 -5.72 2.52
CA PHE A 14 -0.52 -5.17 1.18
C PHE A 14 -0.74 -6.30 0.18
N ALA A 15 -1.58 -6.06 -0.82
CA ALA A 15 -1.91 -7.07 -1.81
C ALA A 15 -1.94 -6.48 -3.21
N VAL A 16 -1.44 -7.22 -4.19
CA VAL A 16 -1.40 -6.80 -5.59
C VAL A 16 -2.37 -7.64 -6.41
N HIS A 17 -3.24 -6.95 -7.15
CA HIS A 17 -4.18 -7.56 -8.07
C HIS A 17 -3.80 -7.20 -9.50
N ASP A 18 -3.70 -8.19 -10.38
CA ASP A 18 -3.25 -7.98 -11.77
C ASP A 18 -4.38 -7.70 -12.76
N GLY A 19 -5.61 -7.62 -12.28
CA GLY A 19 -6.81 -7.48 -13.12
C GLY A 19 -7.60 -8.78 -13.20
N ARG A 20 -7.02 -9.90 -12.80
CA ARG A 20 -7.65 -11.23 -12.82
C ARG A 20 -7.62 -11.91 -11.46
N SER A 21 -6.51 -11.79 -10.72
CA SER A 21 -6.33 -12.46 -9.44
C SER A 21 -5.37 -11.67 -8.55
N TRP A 22 -5.38 -12.02 -7.27
CA TRP A 22 -4.40 -11.52 -6.30
C TRP A 22 -3.12 -12.33 -6.51
N ILE A 23 -2.06 -11.65 -6.95
CA ILE A 23 -0.80 -12.31 -7.32
C ILE A 23 0.28 -12.20 -6.27
N ALA A 24 0.13 -11.30 -5.31
CA ALA A 24 1.11 -11.13 -4.24
C ALA A 24 0.43 -10.54 -3.01
N GLN A 25 0.97 -10.88 -1.84
CA GLN A 25 0.41 -10.44 -0.57
C GLN A 25 1.50 -10.42 0.48
N TRP A 26 1.59 -9.32 1.23
CA TRP A 26 2.59 -9.16 2.29
C TRP A 26 1.94 -8.51 3.50
N ARG A 27 2.53 -8.76 4.67
CA ARG A 27 2.01 -8.25 5.93
C ARG A 27 3.13 -7.63 6.74
N SER A 28 2.81 -6.55 7.41
CA SER A 28 3.69 -5.84 8.31
C SER A 28 2.96 -5.58 9.62
N ALA A 29 3.68 -5.49 10.73
CA ALA A 29 3.10 -4.97 11.96
C ALA A 29 2.66 -3.53 11.75
N THR A 30 1.52 -3.14 12.31
CA THR A 30 1.05 -1.76 12.23
C THR A 30 1.86 -0.86 13.15
N ASP A 31 2.40 0.22 12.58
CA ASP A 31 3.12 1.25 13.30
C ASP A 31 2.66 2.60 12.76
N ALA A 32 1.93 3.35 13.57
CA ALA A 32 1.34 4.63 13.15
C ALA A 32 2.38 5.68 12.78
N SER A 33 3.62 5.52 13.25
CA SER A 33 4.72 6.45 12.97
C SER A 33 5.56 6.09 11.75
N ARG A 34 5.29 4.94 11.12
CA ARG A 34 6.07 4.51 9.96
C ARG A 34 5.85 5.47 8.79
N THR A 35 6.95 5.94 8.22
CA THR A 35 6.91 6.94 7.14
C THR A 35 6.67 6.31 5.79
N ALA A 36 6.25 7.14 4.83
CA ALA A 36 6.12 6.72 3.43
C ALA A 36 7.42 6.15 2.88
N ASP A 37 8.55 6.73 3.25
CA ASP A 37 9.87 6.28 2.77
C ASP A 37 10.21 4.89 3.32
N GLU A 38 9.89 4.63 4.59
CA GLU A 38 10.10 3.31 5.19
C GLU A 38 9.24 2.25 4.51
N TYR A 39 7.98 2.54 4.24
CA TYR A 39 7.12 1.66 3.47
C TYR A 39 7.65 1.45 2.06
N GLY A 40 8.11 2.53 1.42
CA GLY A 40 8.60 2.49 0.04
C GLY A 40 9.79 1.55 -0.12
N VAL A 41 10.78 1.65 0.76
CA VAL A 41 11.96 0.78 0.74
C VAL A 41 11.58 -0.67 0.96
N TRP A 42 10.77 -0.93 1.98
CA TRP A 42 10.33 -2.28 2.32
C TRP A 42 9.54 -2.93 1.20
N LEU A 43 8.55 -2.21 0.66
CA LEU A 43 7.72 -2.73 -0.44
C LEU A 43 8.52 -2.93 -1.72
N SER A 44 9.45 -2.02 -2.04
CA SER A 44 10.23 -2.15 -3.27
C SER A 44 11.06 -3.43 -3.28
N GLN A 45 11.60 -3.81 -2.14
CA GLN A 45 12.34 -5.06 -2.02
C GLN A 45 11.44 -6.27 -2.19
N LEU A 46 10.26 -6.26 -1.56
CA LEU A 46 9.29 -7.35 -1.70
C LEU A 46 8.78 -7.46 -3.13
N PHE A 47 8.49 -6.34 -3.77
CA PHE A 47 8.09 -6.31 -5.18
C PHE A 47 9.17 -6.95 -6.06
N SER A 48 10.41 -6.57 -5.84
CA SER A 48 11.56 -7.09 -6.59
C SER A 48 11.67 -8.61 -6.48
N MET A 49 11.41 -9.17 -5.32
CA MET A 49 11.43 -10.61 -5.08
C MET A 49 10.34 -11.36 -5.87
N GLN A 50 9.32 -10.66 -6.30
CA GLN A 50 8.21 -11.22 -7.11
C GLN A 50 8.30 -10.77 -8.56
N ALA A 51 9.43 -10.23 -8.98
CA ALA A 51 9.63 -9.68 -10.33
C ALA A 51 8.61 -8.58 -10.66
N LEU A 52 8.20 -7.80 -9.66
CA LEU A 52 7.29 -6.67 -9.80
C LEU A 52 8.04 -5.36 -9.59
N SER A 53 7.50 -4.29 -10.16
CA SER A 53 8.01 -2.94 -10.01
C SER A 53 6.87 -2.01 -9.61
N PHE A 54 7.18 -0.92 -8.93
CA PHE A 54 6.17 0.10 -8.61
C PHE A 54 5.51 0.66 -9.86
N SER A 55 6.22 0.69 -10.99
CA SER A 55 5.66 1.16 -12.26
C SER A 55 4.56 0.23 -12.81
N ASP A 56 4.45 -0.98 -12.29
CA ASP A 56 3.36 -1.89 -12.67
C ASP A 56 2.04 -1.51 -12.00
N ILE A 57 2.08 -0.67 -10.96
CA ILE A 57 0.90 -0.26 -10.21
C ILE A 57 0.36 1.04 -10.80
N ASP A 58 -0.91 1.03 -11.17
CA ASP A 58 -1.60 2.21 -11.70
C ASP A 58 -2.77 2.67 -10.83
N ALA A 59 -3.09 1.94 -9.77
CA ALA A 59 -4.16 2.29 -8.85
C ALA A 59 -3.82 1.79 -7.45
N CYS A 60 -4.28 2.53 -6.44
CA CYS A 60 -4.08 2.19 -5.03
C CYS A 60 -5.37 2.44 -4.26
N ILE A 61 -5.74 1.47 -3.43
CA ILE A 61 -6.88 1.56 -2.52
C ILE A 61 -6.35 1.43 -1.09
N ILE A 62 -6.79 2.31 -0.20
CA ILE A 62 -6.37 2.32 1.20
C ILE A 62 -7.60 2.22 2.11
N SER A 63 -7.55 1.25 3.04
CA SER A 63 -8.52 1.14 4.12
C SER A 63 -7.74 1.07 5.43
N THR A 64 -7.96 2.00 6.35
CA THR A 64 -7.28 1.99 7.64
C THR A 64 -8.22 2.37 8.76
N VAL A 65 -8.03 1.74 9.92
CA VAL A 65 -8.70 2.10 11.18
C VAL A 65 -7.75 2.90 12.08
N VAL A 66 -6.58 3.30 11.54
CA VAL A 66 -5.55 4.07 12.27
C VAL A 66 -5.38 5.41 11.56
N PRO A 67 -6.14 6.46 11.97
CA PRO A 67 -6.12 7.76 11.26
C PRO A 67 -4.72 8.38 11.14
N GLN A 68 -3.86 8.17 12.13
CA GLN A 68 -2.49 8.71 12.13
C GLN A 68 -1.63 8.17 10.99
N SER A 69 -1.95 6.98 10.48
CA SER A 69 -1.18 6.35 9.39
C SER A 69 -1.57 6.88 8.02
N LEU A 70 -2.71 7.52 7.89
CA LEU A 70 -3.27 7.84 6.58
C LEU A 70 -2.38 8.78 5.76
N PHE A 71 -1.80 9.79 6.41
CA PHE A 71 -0.87 10.72 5.75
C PHE A 71 0.28 9.95 5.08
N ASN A 72 0.91 9.03 5.82
CA ASN A 72 2.06 8.29 5.31
C ASN A 72 1.65 7.28 4.22
N LEU A 73 0.49 6.65 4.35
CA LEU A 73 0.00 5.72 3.33
C LEU A 73 -0.37 6.45 2.04
N ARG A 74 -0.98 7.64 2.14
CA ARG A 74 -1.25 8.46 0.96
C ARG A 74 0.04 8.85 0.25
N ASN A 75 1.05 9.28 1.01
CA ASN A 75 2.32 9.69 0.44
C ASN A 75 3.08 8.51 -0.17
N LEU A 76 2.94 7.32 0.39
CA LEU A 76 3.46 6.11 -0.22
C LEU A 76 2.92 5.95 -1.64
N SER A 77 1.61 6.07 -1.80
CA SER A 77 0.97 5.94 -3.11
C SER A 77 1.41 7.05 -4.07
N ARG A 78 1.33 8.30 -3.60
CA ARG A 78 1.64 9.46 -4.44
C ARG A 78 3.08 9.52 -4.88
N ARG A 79 4.03 9.27 -3.96
CA ARG A 79 5.47 9.41 -4.24
C ARG A 79 6.04 8.21 -4.97
N TYR A 80 5.70 7.01 -4.53
CA TYR A 80 6.36 5.79 -5.00
C TYR A 80 5.58 5.08 -6.09
N LEU A 81 4.25 5.06 -5.99
CA LEU A 81 3.42 4.43 -7.00
C LEU A 81 2.99 5.40 -8.09
N LYS A 82 3.12 6.70 -7.85
CA LYS A 82 2.67 7.78 -8.74
C LYS A 82 1.16 7.67 -9.01
N ALA A 83 0.40 7.22 -8.02
CA ALA A 83 -1.05 7.04 -8.13
C ALA A 83 -1.75 7.78 -7.00
N GLU A 84 -2.82 8.48 -7.32
CA GLU A 84 -3.68 9.09 -6.32
C GLU A 84 -4.52 7.99 -5.68
N PRO A 85 -4.43 7.77 -4.36
CA PRO A 85 -5.13 6.66 -3.74
C PRO A 85 -6.61 6.95 -3.54
N LEU A 86 -7.43 5.91 -3.67
CA LEU A 86 -8.80 5.92 -3.19
C LEU A 86 -8.78 5.48 -1.73
N VAL A 87 -9.28 6.34 -0.84
CA VAL A 87 -9.34 6.03 0.60
C VAL A 87 -10.77 5.67 0.96
N ILE A 88 -10.96 4.43 1.40
CA ILE A 88 -12.30 3.94 1.76
C ILE A 88 -12.78 4.65 3.03
N GLY A 89 -14.04 5.12 2.99
CA GLY A 89 -14.65 5.84 4.10
C GLY A 89 -14.41 7.35 4.05
N GLU A 90 -13.39 7.82 3.34
CA GLU A 90 -13.09 9.24 3.22
C GLU A 90 -13.60 9.83 1.91
N ASN A 91 -13.46 9.08 0.82
CA ASN A 91 -13.89 9.52 -0.51
C ASN A 91 -15.25 8.93 -0.92
N ALA A 92 -15.90 8.29 0.00
CA ALA A 92 -17.20 7.66 -0.26
C ALA A 92 -18.32 8.68 -0.21
#